data_cc96a0de0e47bd02330ee36b0b0aee2f
#
_entry.id   cc96a0de0e47bd02330ee36b0b0aee2f
#
_cell.length_a   1.000
_cell.length_b   1.000
_cell.length_c   1.000
_cell.angle_alpha   90.00
_cell.angle_beta   90.00
_cell.angle_gamma   90.00
#
_symmetry.space_group_name_H-M   'P 1'
#
loop_
_entity.id
_entity.type
_entity.pdbx_description
1 polymer ?
#
loop_
_entity_poly.entity_id
_entity_poly.type
_entity_poly.pdbx_seq_one_letter_code
_entity_poly.pdbx_strand_id
1 'polypeptide(L)'
;VRAVNVDGIAHVSVAFEVRSIEEFWRRLADEIERDRTTVPLVAASLSHTMPANIERVAKLVGRRELAQMTHSTKAIITDKKLKHTNDTQLTDHVCRAVGFETGAGYTLSASKSPGPIELARAMVWAVGFASKPARQQSRPVMAFAKRS
;
A
#
# COMPACT_ATOMS: atom_id res chain seq x y z
N VAL A 1 -0.40 -1.35 7.03
CA VAL A 1 -0.65 -2.72 6.50
C VAL A 1 0.63 -3.24 5.88
N ARG A 2 0.98 -4.47 6.18
CA ARG A 2 2.11 -5.21 5.60
C ARG A 2 1.58 -6.31 4.69
N ALA A 3 2.19 -6.48 3.52
CA ALA A 3 1.90 -7.60 2.63
C ALA A 3 3.21 -8.29 2.21
N VAL A 4 3.19 -9.62 2.19
CA VAL A 4 4.31 -10.44 1.73
C VAL A 4 3.76 -11.49 0.76
N ASN A 5 4.40 -11.64 -0.39
CA ASN A 5 4.04 -12.69 -1.34
C ASN A 5 4.90 -13.93 -1.06
N VAL A 6 4.24 -15.05 -0.77
CA VAL A 6 4.87 -16.35 -0.57
C VAL A 6 4.22 -17.33 -1.53
N ASP A 7 5.00 -17.85 -2.48
CA ASP A 7 4.55 -18.84 -3.47
C ASP A 7 3.27 -18.40 -4.23
N GLY A 8 3.16 -17.13 -4.57
CA GLY A 8 2.03 -16.58 -5.31
C GLY A 8 0.79 -16.27 -4.44
N ILE A 9 0.90 -16.41 -3.11
CA ILE A 9 -0.15 -16.06 -2.16
C ILE A 9 0.27 -14.80 -1.41
N ALA A 10 -0.57 -13.76 -1.43
CA ALA A 10 -0.37 -12.54 -0.67
C ALA A 10 -0.82 -12.73 0.79
N HIS A 11 0.12 -12.64 1.72
CA HIS A 11 -0.15 -12.65 3.16
C HIS A 11 -0.21 -11.24 3.67
N VAL A 12 -1.35 -10.86 4.26
CA VAL A 12 -1.65 -9.49 4.71
C VAL A 12 -1.85 -9.45 6.21
N SER A 13 -1.27 -8.45 6.86
CA SER A 13 -1.47 -8.17 8.28
C SER A 13 -1.48 -6.66 8.54
N VAL A 14 -2.10 -6.23 9.63
CA VAL A 14 -1.99 -4.88 10.14
C VAL A 14 -0.73 -4.82 11.02
N ALA A 15 0.27 -4.07 10.58
CA ALA A 15 1.52 -3.93 11.30
C ALA A 15 1.35 -3.06 12.55
N PHE A 16 0.66 -1.93 12.40
CA PHE A 16 0.31 -1.03 13.50
C PHE A 16 -0.80 -0.06 13.09
N GLU A 17 -1.44 0.52 14.08
CA GLU A 17 -2.33 1.66 13.99
C GLU A 17 -1.90 2.74 14.97
N VAL A 18 -2.06 3.98 14.58
CA VAL A 18 -1.63 5.14 15.38
C VAL A 18 -2.65 6.28 15.28
N ARG A 19 -2.62 7.19 16.23
CA ARG A 19 -3.54 8.34 16.30
C ARG A 19 -2.90 9.68 15.93
N SER A 20 -1.57 9.71 15.80
CA SER A 20 -0.83 10.92 15.42
C SER A 20 0.16 10.67 14.32
N ILE A 21 0.50 11.75 13.57
CA ILE A 21 1.48 11.65 12.48
C ILE A 21 2.90 11.42 13.00
N GLU A 22 3.23 11.97 14.17
CA GLU A 22 4.52 11.77 14.82
C GLU A 22 4.72 10.31 15.23
N GLU A 23 3.69 9.71 15.83
CA GLU A 23 3.70 8.30 16.18
C GLU A 23 3.79 7.41 14.95
N PHE A 24 3.11 7.79 13.86
CA PHE A 24 3.18 7.10 12.57
C PHE A 24 4.62 7.02 12.06
N TRP A 25 5.33 8.13 12.01
CA TRP A 25 6.71 8.15 11.52
C TRP A 25 7.66 7.35 12.42
N ARG A 26 7.49 7.43 13.73
CA ARG A 26 8.27 6.64 14.68
C ARG A 26 8.06 5.14 14.48
N ARG A 27 6.82 4.69 14.42
CA ARG A 27 6.48 3.27 14.21
C ARG A 27 6.93 2.75 12.86
N LEU A 28 6.82 3.56 11.82
CA LEU A 28 7.31 3.19 10.49
C LEU A 28 8.84 3.04 10.46
N ALA A 29 9.58 3.92 11.14
CA ALA A 29 11.02 3.78 11.29
C ALA A 29 11.38 2.49 12.02
N ASP A 30 10.69 2.14 13.11
CA ASP A 30 10.88 0.89 13.85
C ASP A 30 10.66 -0.35 12.95
N GLU A 31 9.63 -0.33 12.11
CA GLU A 31 9.36 -1.43 11.16
C GLU A 31 10.46 -1.57 10.10
N ILE A 32 10.96 -0.45 9.58
CA ILE A 32 12.06 -0.43 8.60
C ILE A 32 13.35 -0.97 9.22
N GLU A 33 13.65 -0.61 10.47
CA GLU A 33 14.84 -1.11 11.17
C GLU A 33 14.73 -2.61 11.50
N ARG A 34 13.53 -3.08 11.86
CA ARG A 34 13.27 -4.49 12.14
C ARG A 34 13.46 -5.38 10.93
N ASP A 35 13.05 -4.89 9.76
CA ASP A 35 13.17 -5.62 8.50
C ASP A 35 13.57 -4.65 7.37
N ARG A 36 14.86 -4.56 7.10
CA ARG A 36 15.45 -3.68 6.08
C ARG A 36 15.09 -4.07 4.65
N THR A 37 14.49 -5.24 4.43
CA THR A 37 13.97 -5.65 3.13
C THR A 37 12.58 -5.07 2.86
N THR A 38 11.92 -4.53 3.89
CA THR A 38 10.62 -3.89 3.76
C THR A 38 10.72 -2.62 2.91
N VAL A 39 9.88 -2.52 1.89
CA VAL A 39 9.71 -1.31 1.10
C VAL A 39 8.52 -0.52 1.65
N PRO A 40 8.74 0.63 2.32
CA PRO A 40 7.65 1.44 2.83
C PRO A 40 6.94 2.17 1.69
N LEU A 41 5.63 2.00 1.62
CA LEU A 41 4.75 2.75 0.72
C LEU A 41 4.05 3.84 1.53
N VAL A 42 4.22 5.08 1.14
CA VAL A 42 3.66 6.23 1.83
C VAL A 42 2.73 6.99 0.90
N ALA A 43 1.53 7.31 1.38
CA ALA A 43 0.60 8.13 0.62
C ALA A 43 1.24 9.50 0.29
N ALA A 44 1.15 9.91 -0.97
CA ALA A 44 1.75 11.17 -1.44
C ALA A 44 1.25 12.41 -0.65
N SER A 45 0.03 12.35 -0.11
CA SER A 45 -0.53 13.39 0.76
C SER A 45 0.24 13.60 2.08
N LEU A 46 1.05 12.63 2.50
CA LEU A 46 1.85 12.71 3.72
C LEU A 46 3.30 13.15 3.47
N SER A 47 3.69 13.34 2.22
CA SER A 47 5.08 13.62 1.84
C SER A 47 5.67 14.86 2.53
N HIS A 48 4.86 15.90 2.77
CA HIS A 48 5.29 17.14 3.39
C HIS A 48 5.64 17.03 4.88
N THR A 49 5.23 15.95 5.55
CA THR A 49 5.57 15.67 6.97
C THR A 49 6.60 14.55 7.12
N MET A 50 7.09 14.00 6.01
CA MET A 50 7.96 12.82 6.02
C MET A 50 9.37 13.15 6.50
N PRO A 51 9.91 12.44 7.51
CA PRO A 51 11.30 12.57 7.93
C PRO A 51 12.28 12.14 6.82
N ALA A 52 13.43 12.81 6.74
CA ALA A 52 14.43 12.57 5.69
C ALA A 52 15.00 11.14 5.67
N ASN A 53 15.08 10.46 6.81
CA ASN A 53 15.53 9.07 6.88
C ASN A 53 14.52 8.10 6.24
N ILE A 54 13.22 8.39 6.33
CA ILE A 54 12.16 7.61 5.70
C ILE A 54 12.06 7.97 4.22
N GLU A 55 12.17 9.24 3.86
CA GLU A 55 12.11 9.74 2.48
C GLU A 55 13.11 9.02 1.56
N ARG A 56 14.29 8.67 2.07
CA ARG A 56 15.35 8.00 1.30
C ARG A 56 14.97 6.58 0.86
N VAL A 57 14.07 5.90 1.56
CA VAL A 57 13.72 4.50 1.33
C VAL A 57 12.26 4.29 0.94
N ALA A 58 11.41 5.27 1.22
CA ALA A 58 9.98 5.20 0.94
C ALA A 58 9.67 5.42 -0.55
N LYS A 59 8.62 4.76 -1.01
CA LYS A 59 7.99 5.04 -2.31
C LYS A 59 6.66 5.74 -2.09
N LEU A 60 6.45 6.85 -2.79
CA LEU A 60 5.18 7.56 -2.76
C LEU A 60 4.14 6.83 -3.62
N VAL A 61 2.95 6.71 -3.09
CA VAL A 61 1.80 6.12 -3.76
C VAL A 61 0.60 7.07 -3.67
N GLY A 62 -0.23 7.05 -4.69
CA GLY A 62 -1.37 7.95 -4.79
C GLY A 62 -2.56 7.32 -5.49
N ARG A 63 -3.45 8.17 -6.00
CA ARG A 63 -4.69 7.75 -6.68
C ARG A 63 -4.43 6.90 -7.92
N ARG A 64 -3.37 7.21 -8.65
CA ARG A 64 -3.01 6.47 -9.87
C ARG A 64 -2.63 5.03 -9.55
N GLU A 65 -1.75 4.83 -8.57
CA GLU A 65 -1.32 3.52 -8.11
C GLU A 65 -2.51 2.75 -7.50
N LEU A 66 -3.39 3.44 -6.77
CA LEU A 66 -4.61 2.84 -6.23
C LEU A 66 -5.51 2.30 -7.35
N ALA A 67 -5.77 3.11 -8.39
CA ALA A 67 -6.59 2.70 -9.52
C ALA A 67 -5.97 1.51 -10.28
N GLN A 68 -4.66 1.51 -10.49
CA GLN A 68 -3.95 0.41 -11.16
C GLN A 68 -3.98 -0.89 -10.34
N MET A 69 -3.88 -0.79 -9.03
CA MET A 69 -3.73 -1.95 -8.14
C MET A 69 -5.05 -2.51 -7.60
N THR A 70 -6.13 -1.71 -7.58
CA THR A 70 -7.44 -2.16 -7.08
C THR A 70 -7.97 -3.34 -7.89
N HIS A 71 -7.88 -3.27 -9.21
CA HIS A 71 -8.36 -4.35 -10.07
C HIS A 71 -7.57 -5.64 -9.86
N SER A 72 -6.24 -5.57 -9.83
CA SER A 72 -5.39 -6.74 -9.59
C SER A 72 -5.58 -7.32 -8.19
N THR A 73 -5.73 -6.47 -7.17
CA THR A 73 -6.03 -6.94 -5.80
C THR A 73 -7.39 -7.64 -5.72
N LYS A 74 -8.42 -7.12 -6.41
CA LYS A 74 -9.71 -7.79 -6.51
C LYS A 74 -9.59 -9.17 -7.16
N ALA A 75 -8.82 -9.30 -8.22
CA ALA A 75 -8.56 -10.60 -8.86
C ALA A 75 -7.86 -11.58 -7.90
N ILE A 76 -6.83 -11.12 -7.15
CA ILE A 76 -6.13 -11.93 -6.14
C ILE A 76 -7.08 -12.44 -5.07
N ILE A 77 -8.02 -11.61 -4.60
CA ILE A 77 -9.05 -12.00 -3.63
C ILE A 77 -10.01 -13.03 -4.25
N THR A 78 -10.51 -12.78 -5.46
CA THR A 78 -11.43 -13.67 -6.17
C THR A 78 -10.80 -15.05 -6.42
N ASP A 79 -9.52 -15.06 -6.77
CA ASP A 79 -8.73 -16.30 -7.00
C ASP A 79 -8.32 -17.01 -5.69
N LYS A 80 -8.75 -16.51 -4.54
CA LYS A 80 -8.40 -17.02 -3.19
C LYS A 80 -6.88 -17.07 -2.93
N LYS A 81 -6.14 -16.14 -3.54
CA LYS A 81 -4.68 -15.99 -3.40
C LYS A 81 -4.29 -14.92 -2.38
N LEU A 82 -5.20 -14.55 -1.49
CA LEU A 82 -4.95 -13.64 -0.38
C LEU A 82 -5.28 -14.33 0.94
N LYS A 83 -4.36 -14.25 1.89
CA LYS A 83 -4.54 -14.68 3.29
C LYS A 83 -4.32 -13.50 4.21
N HIS A 84 -5.12 -13.40 5.26
CA HIS A 84 -5.00 -12.34 6.26
C HIS A 84 -5.15 -12.91 7.67
N THR A 85 -4.72 -12.12 8.67
CA THR A 85 -4.70 -12.51 10.08
C THR A 85 -6.04 -12.35 10.80
N ASN A 86 -7.15 -12.16 10.07
CA ASN A 86 -8.49 -11.88 10.61
C ASN A 86 -8.56 -10.61 11.47
N ASP A 87 -7.76 -9.61 11.14
CA ASP A 87 -7.88 -8.29 11.77
C ASP A 87 -9.27 -7.69 11.50
N THR A 88 -9.98 -7.39 12.57
CA THR A 88 -11.37 -6.92 12.51
C THR A 88 -11.47 -5.56 11.83
N GLN A 89 -10.55 -4.64 12.11
CA GLN A 89 -10.58 -3.30 11.54
C GLN A 89 -10.24 -3.33 10.05
N LEU A 90 -9.28 -4.15 9.63
CA LEU A 90 -9.00 -4.35 8.21
C LEU A 90 -10.23 -4.92 7.49
N THR A 91 -10.87 -5.92 8.08
CA THR A 91 -12.10 -6.52 7.54
C THR A 91 -13.21 -5.48 7.39
N ASP A 92 -13.45 -4.67 8.41
CA ASP A 92 -14.45 -3.61 8.38
C ASP A 92 -14.16 -2.57 7.30
N HIS A 93 -12.91 -2.14 7.15
CA HIS A 93 -12.51 -1.19 6.12
C HIS A 93 -12.69 -1.77 4.71
N VAL A 94 -12.37 -3.05 4.51
CA VAL A 94 -12.56 -3.72 3.21
C VAL A 94 -14.04 -3.90 2.88
N CYS A 95 -14.86 -4.34 3.85
CA CYS A 95 -16.28 -4.56 3.65
C CYS A 95 -17.07 -3.28 3.34
N ARG A 96 -16.67 -2.14 3.89
CA ARG A 96 -17.33 -0.85 3.64
C ARG A 96 -16.76 -0.10 2.43
N ALA A 97 -15.63 -0.51 1.90
CA ALA A 97 -15.01 0.18 0.78
C ALA A 97 -15.86 0.10 -0.49
N VAL A 98 -16.24 1.25 -1.03
CA VAL A 98 -16.97 1.35 -2.29
C VAL A 98 -16.00 1.56 -3.43
N GLY A 99 -16.03 0.63 -4.39
CA GLY A 99 -15.27 0.73 -5.62
C GLY A 99 -16.08 1.35 -6.75
N PHE A 100 -15.42 2.05 -7.66
CA PHE A 100 -16.03 2.62 -8.85
C PHE A 100 -15.02 2.77 -9.99
N GLU A 101 -15.53 2.83 -11.21
CA GLU A 101 -14.70 3.06 -12.39
C GLU A 101 -14.41 4.55 -12.59
N THR A 102 -13.19 4.83 -13.03
CA THR A 102 -12.72 6.15 -13.45
C THR A 102 -11.99 6.03 -14.78
N GLY A 103 -11.66 7.15 -15.42
CA GLY A 103 -10.79 7.14 -16.61
C GLY A 103 -9.40 6.53 -16.38
N ALA A 104 -8.96 6.42 -15.12
CA ALA A 104 -7.69 5.79 -14.74
C ALA A 104 -7.82 4.31 -14.33
N GLY A 105 -9.04 3.75 -14.35
CA GLY A 105 -9.36 2.38 -13.95
C GLY A 105 -10.29 2.29 -12.74
N TYR A 106 -10.43 1.09 -12.20
CA TYR A 106 -11.27 0.80 -11.03
C TYR A 106 -10.55 1.17 -9.74
N THR A 107 -11.18 1.97 -8.89
CA THR A 107 -10.57 2.48 -7.65
C THR A 107 -11.53 2.47 -6.47
N LEU A 108 -11.02 2.75 -5.26
CA LEU A 108 -11.80 2.89 -4.03
C LEU A 108 -12.08 4.36 -3.73
N SER A 109 -13.32 4.66 -3.32
CA SER A 109 -13.75 6.02 -2.99
C SER A 109 -14.01 6.17 -1.48
N ALA A 110 -13.24 7.03 -0.82
CA ALA A 110 -13.50 7.38 0.56
C ALA A 110 -14.83 8.15 0.72
N SER A 111 -15.14 9.05 -0.22
CA SER A 111 -16.37 9.87 -0.16
C SER A 111 -17.67 9.08 -0.40
N LYS A 112 -17.59 7.96 -1.13
CA LYS A 112 -18.74 7.07 -1.37
C LYS A 112 -18.86 5.95 -0.34
N SER A 113 -17.83 5.73 0.46
CA SER A 113 -17.82 4.69 1.49
C SER A 113 -18.47 5.17 2.78
N PRO A 114 -19.24 4.33 3.50
CA PRO A 114 -19.97 4.72 4.70
C PRO A 114 -19.08 4.85 5.95
N GLY A 115 -17.79 5.02 5.80
CA GLY A 115 -16.82 5.18 6.88
C GLY A 115 -15.38 5.09 6.41
N PRO A 116 -14.41 5.07 7.34
CA PRO A 116 -12.99 5.01 7.00
C PRO A 116 -12.62 3.78 6.18
N ILE A 117 -11.75 3.95 5.18
CA ILE A 117 -11.24 2.89 4.30
C ILE A 117 -9.71 2.91 4.15
N GLU A 118 -9.00 3.59 5.03
CA GLU A 118 -7.56 3.80 4.94
C GLU A 118 -6.80 2.47 4.95
N LEU A 119 -7.21 1.51 5.80
CA LEU A 119 -6.60 0.18 5.83
C LEU A 119 -6.86 -0.59 4.53
N ALA A 120 -8.05 -0.48 3.93
CA ALA A 120 -8.36 -1.09 2.64
C ALA A 120 -7.49 -0.50 1.52
N ARG A 121 -7.29 0.82 1.49
CA ARG A 121 -6.40 1.49 0.53
C ARG A 121 -4.95 1.06 0.73
N ALA A 122 -4.48 1.03 1.97
CA ALA A 122 -3.14 0.57 2.32
C ALA A 122 -2.93 -0.91 1.91
N MET A 123 -3.93 -1.75 2.11
CA MET A 123 -3.90 -3.15 1.67
C MET A 123 -3.77 -3.26 0.14
N VAL A 124 -4.54 -2.48 -0.61
CA VAL A 124 -4.47 -2.49 -2.09
C VAL A 124 -3.07 -2.11 -2.57
N TRP A 125 -2.46 -1.08 -2.02
CA TRP A 125 -1.08 -0.71 -2.36
C TRP A 125 -0.08 -1.79 -1.97
N ALA A 126 -0.17 -2.31 -0.75
CA ALA A 126 0.77 -3.32 -0.24
C ALA A 126 0.68 -4.63 -1.04
N VAL A 127 -0.52 -5.13 -1.29
CA VAL A 127 -0.76 -6.36 -2.07
C VAL A 127 -0.35 -6.17 -3.52
N GLY A 128 -0.78 -5.07 -4.14
CA GLY A 128 -0.43 -4.75 -5.52
C GLY A 128 1.08 -4.64 -5.73
N PHE A 129 1.79 -4.08 -4.76
CA PHE A 129 3.25 -3.97 -4.81
C PHE A 129 3.95 -5.30 -4.55
N ALA A 130 3.54 -6.05 -3.53
CA ALA A 130 4.10 -7.36 -3.19
C ALA A 130 3.86 -8.42 -4.28
N SER A 131 2.81 -8.27 -5.08
CA SER A 131 2.45 -9.20 -6.15
C SER A 131 3.10 -8.88 -7.49
N LYS A 132 3.86 -7.79 -7.60
CA LYS A 132 4.63 -7.50 -8.83
C LYS A 132 5.74 -8.53 -9.01
N PRO A 133 5.99 -9.01 -10.25
CA PRO A 133 7.11 -9.88 -10.54
C PRO A 133 8.45 -9.27 -10.11
N ALA A 134 9.33 -10.08 -9.53
CA ALA A 134 10.63 -9.64 -9.03
C ALA A 134 11.48 -8.87 -10.07
N ARG A 135 11.34 -9.18 -11.36
CA ARG A 135 11.98 -8.44 -12.45
C ARG A 135 11.53 -6.98 -12.58
N GLN A 136 10.33 -6.63 -12.12
CA GLN A 136 9.84 -5.25 -12.08
C GLN A 136 10.28 -4.49 -10.82
N GLN A 137 10.66 -5.23 -9.77
CA GLN A 137 11.17 -4.65 -8.52
C GLN A 137 12.68 -4.37 -8.57
N SER A 138 13.43 -5.12 -9.38
CA SER A 138 14.90 -5.13 -9.36
C SER A 138 15.58 -4.17 -10.34
N ARG A 139 14.82 -3.35 -11.07
CA ARG A 139 15.43 -2.29 -11.89
C ARG A 139 15.30 -0.95 -11.17
N PRO A 140 16.40 -0.43 -10.61
CA PRO A 140 16.45 0.99 -10.31
C PRO A 140 16.31 1.72 -11.66
N VAL A 141 15.16 2.33 -11.89
CA VAL A 141 14.99 3.26 -13.02
C VAL A 141 15.68 4.55 -12.61
N MET A 142 16.98 4.64 -12.93
CA MET A 142 17.66 5.92 -12.88
C MET A 142 17.32 6.67 -14.16
N ALA A 143 16.36 7.58 -14.09
CA ALA A 143 16.10 8.54 -15.16
C ALA A 143 17.12 9.66 -15.05
N PHE A 144 18.13 9.65 -15.92
CA PHE A 144 19.01 10.79 -16.11
C PHE A 144 18.41 11.73 -17.16
N ALA A 145 17.96 12.91 -16.73
CA ALA A 145 17.72 13.99 -17.65
C ALA A 145 19.08 14.61 -18.02
N LYS A 146 19.52 14.43 -19.25
CA LYS A 146 20.68 15.15 -19.76
C LYS A 146 20.27 16.61 -19.94
N ARG A 147 20.88 17.51 -19.18
CA ARG A 147 20.83 18.94 -19.51
C ARG A 147 21.50 19.16 -20.86
N SER A 148 20.73 19.61 -21.78
CA SER A 148 21.24 20.25 -23.00
C SER A 148 21.71 21.65 -22.67
#